data_8b001d99c957290989709378995e8e0b
#
_entry.id   8b001d99c957290989709378995e8e0b
#
_cell.length_a   1.000
_cell.length_b   1.000
_cell.length_c   1.000
_cell.angle_alpha   90.00
_cell.angle_beta   90.00
_cell.angle_gamma   90.00
#
_symmetry.space_group_name_H-M   'P 1'
#
loop_
_entity.id
_entity.type
_entity.pdbx_description
1 polymer ?
#
loop_
_entity_poly.entity_id
_entity_poly.type
_entity_poly.pdbx_seq_one_letter_code
_entity_poly.pdbx_strand_id
1 'polypeptide(L)'
;CLVLPPVARNVMMGLARFTEQAFVGETGGGNTIRNGQIGNVYGVMVYVSTNCETATGDARIGMMFHKDAFVLAEQMAVRSQTQYKQEYLGTLFTSDMLYGVKELRDEAAVAIAMAA
;
A
#
# COMPACT_ATOMS: atom_id res chain seq x y z
N CYS A 1 8.37 -4.93 4.24
CA CYS A 1 7.52 -3.77 3.94
C CYS A 1 6.49 -3.58 5.04
N LEU A 2 6.10 -2.35 5.29
CA LEU A 2 4.97 -1.98 6.14
C LEU A 2 3.98 -1.17 5.31
N VAL A 3 2.75 -1.63 5.23
CA VAL A 3 1.65 -0.93 4.55
C VAL A 3 0.69 -0.38 5.59
N LEU A 4 0.43 0.91 5.54
CA LEU A 4 -0.39 1.63 6.51
C LEU A 4 -1.54 2.38 5.83
N PRO A 5 -2.68 2.52 6.49
CA PRO A 5 -3.73 3.43 6.06
C PRO A 5 -3.32 4.91 6.26
N PRO A 6 -3.93 5.86 5.55
CA PRO A 6 -3.61 7.29 5.65
C PRO A 6 -3.76 7.86 7.05
N VAL A 7 -4.70 7.33 7.85
CA VAL A 7 -4.92 7.75 9.23
C VAL A 7 -3.69 7.48 10.09
N ALA A 8 -3.13 6.28 10.00
CA ALA A 8 -1.92 5.91 10.74
C ALA A 8 -0.72 6.78 10.33
N ARG A 9 -0.61 7.16 9.06
CA ARG A 9 0.40 8.11 8.60
C ARG A 9 0.30 9.45 9.33
N ASN A 10 -0.90 9.99 9.47
CA ASN A 10 -1.11 11.26 10.17
C ASN A 10 -0.67 11.18 11.63
N VAL A 11 -1.00 10.09 12.32
CA VAL A 11 -0.56 9.85 13.70
C VAL A 11 0.96 9.77 13.79
N MET A 12 1.61 9.03 12.89
CA MET A 12 3.07 8.93 12.86
C MET A 12 3.75 10.27 12.60
N MET A 13 3.19 11.09 11.71
CA MET A 13 3.70 12.44 11.45
C MET A 13 3.53 13.39 12.66
N GLY A 14 2.61 13.11 13.56
CA GLY A 14 2.44 13.85 14.83
C GLY A 14 3.49 13.51 15.89
N LEU A 15 4.26 12.43 15.70
CA LEU A 15 5.30 12.06 16.64
C LEU A 15 6.59 12.85 16.36
N ALA A 16 7.14 13.49 17.40
CA ALA A 16 8.35 14.33 17.32
C ALA A 16 9.53 13.61 16.64
N ARG A 17 9.71 12.32 16.88
CA ARG A 17 10.79 11.51 16.28
C ARG A 17 10.77 11.44 14.77
N PHE A 18 9.61 11.63 14.14
CA PHE A 18 9.47 11.58 12.68
C PHE A 18 9.44 12.98 12.06
N THR A 19 9.14 14.01 12.82
CA THR A 19 8.89 15.36 12.31
C THR A 19 9.98 16.35 12.70
N GLU A 20 10.60 16.20 13.87
CA GLU A 20 11.61 17.13 14.32
C GLU A 20 12.95 16.90 13.61
N GLN A 21 13.49 17.96 13.03
CA GLN A 21 14.77 17.95 12.33
C GLN A 21 15.93 17.45 13.20
N ALA A 22 15.86 17.70 14.52
CA ALA A 22 16.87 17.26 15.47
C ALA A 22 17.01 15.73 15.55
N PHE A 23 15.93 14.99 15.27
CA PHE A 23 15.93 13.52 15.27
C PHE A 23 16.15 12.89 13.90
N VAL A 24 15.74 13.59 12.84
CA VAL A 24 15.81 13.07 11.47
C VAL A 24 17.19 13.26 10.83
N GLY A 25 17.98 14.24 11.34
CA GLY A 25 19.30 14.57 10.80
C GLY A 25 19.24 15.27 9.43
N GLU A 26 20.33 15.94 9.08
CA GLU A 26 20.45 16.69 7.82
C GLU A 26 20.90 15.81 6.63
N THR A 27 21.29 14.57 6.91
CA THR A 27 21.94 13.69 5.93
C THR A 27 20.94 12.77 5.25
N GLY A 28 20.56 13.13 4.05
CA GLY A 28 19.82 12.29 3.12
C GLY A 28 18.42 12.83 2.79
N GLY A 29 18.08 12.88 1.53
CA GLY A 29 16.91 13.49 0.91
C GLY A 29 15.52 13.05 1.38
N GLY A 30 15.39 12.59 2.61
CA GLY A 30 14.16 12.09 3.22
C GLY A 30 13.68 12.91 4.42
N ASN A 31 13.85 14.23 4.40
CA ASN A 31 13.30 15.05 5.47
C ASN A 31 11.76 15.04 5.38
N THR A 32 11.13 14.38 6.33
CA THR A 32 9.67 14.23 6.44
C THR A 32 8.94 15.57 6.45
N ILE A 33 9.54 16.61 7.02
CA ILE A 33 8.98 17.96 7.06
C ILE A 33 8.87 18.55 5.65
N ARG A 34 9.87 18.32 4.80
CA ARG A 34 9.89 18.89 3.44
C ARG A 34 9.10 18.08 2.43
N ASN A 35 9.15 16.75 2.52
CA ASN A 35 8.60 15.86 1.50
C ASN A 35 7.30 15.16 1.95
N GLY A 36 6.95 15.22 3.23
CA GLY A 36 5.82 14.46 3.78
C GLY A 36 5.99 12.94 3.69
N GLN A 37 7.20 12.47 3.44
CA GLN A 37 7.54 11.05 3.36
C GLN A 37 8.04 10.54 4.71
N ILE A 38 7.42 9.49 5.23
CA ILE A 38 7.93 8.78 6.42
C ILE A 38 9.15 7.94 6.03
N GLY A 39 9.21 7.47 4.78
CA GLY A 39 10.36 6.77 4.21
C GLY A 39 10.61 5.41 4.85
N ASN A 40 11.71 5.30 5.55
CA ASN A 40 12.18 4.07 6.17
C ASN A 40 12.16 4.22 7.69
N VAL A 41 11.48 3.30 8.38
CA VAL A 41 11.39 3.26 9.85
C VAL A 41 12.04 1.98 10.33
N TYR A 42 13.11 2.11 11.11
CA TYR A 42 13.90 0.97 11.62
C TYR A 42 14.32 -0.03 10.54
N GLY A 43 14.68 0.46 9.36
CA GLY A 43 15.07 -0.40 8.23
C GLY A 43 13.90 -0.98 7.42
N VAL A 44 12.65 -0.65 7.77
CA VAL A 44 11.45 -1.12 7.09
C VAL A 44 10.86 -0.02 6.21
N MET A 45 10.69 -0.28 4.93
CA MET A 45 10.02 0.64 4.00
C MET A 45 8.54 0.76 4.34
N VAL A 46 8.06 2.00 4.49
CA VAL A 46 6.67 2.31 4.80
C VAL A 46 5.95 2.79 3.56
N TYR A 47 4.86 2.13 3.24
CA TYR A 47 3.93 2.49 2.16
C TYR A 47 2.58 2.90 2.73
N VAL A 48 1.95 3.87 2.11
CA VAL A 48 0.60 4.33 2.50
C VAL A 48 -0.38 3.97 1.39
N SER A 49 -1.45 3.26 1.76
CA SER A 49 -2.49 2.85 0.82
C SER A 49 -3.88 3.05 1.41
N THR A 50 -4.81 3.47 0.58
CA THR A 50 -6.25 3.53 0.92
C THR A 50 -6.94 2.17 0.80
N ASN A 51 -6.28 1.18 0.19
CA ASN A 51 -6.81 -0.17 0.00
C ASN A 51 -6.69 -1.05 1.25
N CYS A 52 -6.28 -0.47 2.39
CA CYS A 52 -6.26 -1.19 3.65
C CYS A 52 -7.68 -1.55 4.08
N GLU A 53 -7.87 -2.80 4.50
CA GLU A 53 -9.15 -3.31 4.95
C GLU A 53 -9.67 -2.55 6.17
N THR A 54 -10.98 -2.38 6.23
CA THR A 54 -11.68 -1.81 7.39
C THR A 54 -12.17 -2.94 8.26
N ALA A 55 -11.73 -2.98 9.52
CA ALA A 55 -12.24 -3.90 10.52
C ALA A 55 -13.52 -3.36 11.19
N THR A 56 -14.09 -4.15 12.07
CA THR A 56 -15.29 -3.77 12.83
C THR A 56 -15.04 -2.49 13.64
N GLY A 57 -15.95 -1.54 13.59
CA GLY A 57 -15.86 -0.28 14.34
C GLY A 57 -14.95 0.78 13.75
N ASP A 58 -14.87 0.86 12.42
CA ASP A 58 -14.01 1.79 11.67
C ASP A 58 -12.48 1.60 11.86
N ALA A 59 -12.07 0.59 12.60
CA ALA A 59 -10.67 0.26 12.72
C ALA A 59 -10.08 -0.08 11.34
N ARG A 60 -8.85 0.34 11.09
CA ARG A 60 -8.11 0.04 9.86
C ARG A 60 -7.03 -0.99 10.11
N ILE A 61 -6.83 -1.89 9.16
CA ILE A 61 -5.81 -2.93 9.25
C ILE A 61 -4.62 -2.53 8.39
N GLY A 62 -3.49 -2.29 9.02
CA GLY A 62 -2.19 -2.23 8.35
C GLY A 62 -1.54 -3.61 8.35
N MET A 63 -0.53 -3.79 7.51
CA MET A 63 0.17 -5.06 7.40
C MET A 63 1.68 -4.84 7.30
N MET A 64 2.42 -5.59 8.11
CA MET A 64 3.86 -5.70 7.99
C MET A 64 4.20 -7.09 7.46
N PHE A 65 4.93 -7.16 6.33
CA PHE A 65 5.23 -8.43 5.69
C PHE A 65 6.58 -8.44 4.99
N HIS A 66 7.14 -9.64 4.87
CA HIS A 66 8.30 -9.92 4.04
C HIS A 66 7.85 -10.25 2.60
N LYS A 67 8.72 -10.05 1.63
CA LYS A 67 8.44 -10.34 0.21
C LYS A 67 8.02 -11.80 -0.05
N ASP A 68 8.48 -12.73 0.77
CA ASP A 68 8.20 -14.17 0.63
C ASP A 68 6.88 -14.58 1.33
N ALA A 69 6.15 -13.63 1.94
CA ALA A 69 4.86 -13.92 2.59
C ALA A 69 3.76 -14.23 1.59
N PHE A 70 3.77 -13.54 0.44
CA PHE A 70 2.73 -13.64 -0.58
C PHE A 70 3.32 -13.97 -1.94
N VAL A 71 2.53 -14.67 -2.75
CA VAL A 71 2.83 -14.90 -4.16
C VAL A 71 1.72 -14.33 -5.03
N LEU A 72 2.13 -13.64 -6.07
CA LEU A 72 1.26 -13.24 -7.17
C LEU A 72 1.65 -14.08 -8.38
N ALA A 73 0.71 -14.88 -8.88
CA ALA A 73 0.86 -15.65 -10.11
C ALA A 73 0.01 -15.02 -11.21
N GLU A 74 0.64 -14.59 -12.27
CA GLU A 74 -0.03 -14.05 -13.45
C GLU A 74 0.01 -15.09 -14.56
N GLN A 75 -1.16 -15.57 -14.99
CA GLN A 75 -1.30 -16.51 -16.08
C GLN A 75 -1.46 -15.80 -17.41
N MET A 76 -2.19 -14.69 -17.42
CA MET A 76 -2.42 -13.90 -18.62
C MET A 76 -2.27 -12.43 -18.31
N ALA A 77 -1.31 -11.79 -18.98
CA ALA A 77 -1.09 -10.36 -18.87
C ALA A 77 -2.32 -9.56 -19.34
N VAL A 78 -2.39 -8.31 -18.94
CA VAL A 78 -3.47 -7.41 -19.36
C VAL A 78 -3.50 -7.33 -20.88
N ARG A 79 -4.60 -7.75 -21.46
CA ARG A 79 -4.91 -7.56 -22.87
C ARG A 79 -6.11 -6.65 -23.03
N SER A 80 -6.09 -5.81 -24.04
CA SER A 80 -7.18 -4.91 -24.36
C SER A 80 -7.70 -5.17 -25.77
N GLN A 81 -9.01 -5.12 -25.92
CA GLN A 81 -9.70 -5.30 -27.19
C GLN A 81 -10.71 -4.18 -27.39
N THR A 82 -10.85 -3.72 -28.63
CA THR A 82 -11.83 -2.71 -28.99
C THR A 82 -12.76 -3.28 -30.04
N GLN A 83 -14.06 -3.06 -29.87
CA GLN A 83 -15.10 -3.46 -30.83
C GLN A 83 -16.13 -2.34 -30.98
N TYR A 84 -16.47 -2.01 -32.23
CA TYR A 84 -17.56 -1.08 -32.47
C TYR A 84 -18.92 -1.82 -32.32
N LYS A 85 -19.76 -1.26 -31.44
CA LYS A 85 -21.13 -1.75 -31.19
C LYS A 85 -22.13 -0.82 -31.83
N GLN A 86 -22.81 -1.31 -32.90
CA GLN A 86 -23.80 -0.53 -33.64
C GLN A 86 -25.06 -0.21 -32.81
N GLU A 87 -25.42 -1.10 -31.87
CA GLU A 87 -26.58 -0.94 -30.98
C GLU A 87 -26.46 0.29 -30.09
N TYR A 88 -25.25 0.66 -29.73
CA TYR A 88 -24.98 1.80 -28.84
C TYR A 88 -24.30 2.96 -29.55
N LEU A 89 -24.08 2.86 -30.88
CA LEU A 89 -23.33 3.86 -31.66
C LEU A 89 -22.00 4.25 -31.03
N GLY A 90 -21.30 3.30 -30.42
CA GLY A 90 -20.08 3.53 -29.67
C GLY A 90 -19.06 2.41 -29.79
N THR A 91 -17.83 2.69 -29.37
CA THR A 91 -16.75 1.71 -29.31
C THR A 91 -16.70 1.12 -27.91
N LEU A 92 -16.87 -0.21 -27.83
CA LEU A 92 -16.67 -0.97 -26.60
C LEU A 92 -15.18 -1.27 -26.44
N PHE A 93 -14.64 -0.86 -25.30
CA PHE A 93 -13.29 -1.21 -24.86
C PHE A 93 -13.37 -2.26 -23.75
N THR A 94 -12.73 -3.40 -23.95
CA THR A 94 -12.68 -4.48 -22.98
C THR A 94 -11.23 -4.76 -22.60
N SER A 95 -10.96 -4.84 -21.32
CA SER A 95 -9.64 -5.22 -20.80
C SER A 95 -9.81 -6.39 -19.83
N ASP A 96 -9.04 -7.45 -20.03
CA ASP A 96 -9.07 -8.63 -19.19
C ASP A 96 -7.66 -9.08 -18.82
N MET A 97 -7.55 -9.66 -17.62
CA MET A 97 -6.33 -10.27 -17.10
C MET A 97 -6.70 -11.46 -16.23
N LEU A 98 -5.79 -12.41 -16.11
CA LEU A 98 -5.97 -13.58 -15.25
C LEU A 98 -4.79 -13.71 -14.30
N TYR A 99 -5.06 -13.55 -13.02
CA TYR A 99 -4.06 -13.64 -11.95
C TYR A 99 -4.63 -14.35 -10.73
N GLY A 100 -3.75 -14.85 -9.88
CA GLY A 100 -4.08 -15.42 -8.59
C GLY A 100 -3.11 -14.92 -7.53
N VAL A 101 -3.60 -14.74 -6.33
CA VAL A 101 -2.81 -14.34 -5.16
C VAL A 101 -2.99 -15.40 -4.08
N LYS A 102 -1.89 -15.78 -3.44
CA LYS A 102 -1.93 -16.71 -2.32
C LYS A 102 -0.85 -16.36 -1.30
N GLU A 103 -1.18 -16.59 -0.06
CA GLU A 103 -0.24 -16.59 1.04
C GLU A 103 0.62 -17.85 0.98
N LEU A 104 1.96 -17.67 1.11
CA LEU A 104 2.94 -18.75 1.13
C LEU A 104 3.42 -19.07 2.54
N ARG A 105 3.64 -18.03 3.35
CA ARG A 105 4.16 -18.15 4.71
C ARG A 105 3.40 -17.23 5.64
N ASP A 106 2.59 -17.82 6.49
CA ASP A 106 1.82 -17.13 7.53
C ASP A 106 2.72 -16.37 8.51
N GLU A 107 3.81 -16.99 8.93
CA GLU A 107 4.77 -16.42 9.88
C GLU A 107 5.54 -15.18 9.34
N ALA A 108 5.52 -14.95 8.03
CA ALA A 108 6.23 -13.85 7.39
C ALA A 108 5.38 -12.57 7.24
N ALA A 109 4.16 -12.57 7.74
CA ALA A 109 3.25 -11.43 7.71
C ALA A 109 2.56 -11.23 9.06
N VAL A 110 2.35 -9.97 9.46
CA VAL A 110 1.64 -9.59 10.67
C VAL A 110 0.63 -8.51 10.34
N ALA A 111 -0.62 -8.76 10.68
CA ALA A 111 -1.69 -7.78 10.59
C ALA A 111 -1.68 -6.87 11.84
N ILE A 112 -1.79 -5.57 11.64
CA ILE A 112 -1.78 -4.55 12.69
C ILE A 112 -3.13 -3.83 12.65
N ALA A 113 -3.98 -4.13 13.63
CA ALA A 113 -5.24 -3.42 13.80
C ALA A 113 -4.99 -2.07 14.48
N MET A 114 -5.49 -1.01 13.88
CA MET A 114 -5.37 0.36 14.37
C MET A 114 -6.75 0.96 14.55
N ALA A 115 -6.96 1.63 15.69
CA ALA A 115 -8.16 2.42 15.90
C ALA A 115 -8.21 3.57 14.87
N ALA A 116 -9.43 3.92 14.46
CA ALA A 116 -9.68 5.05 13.57
C ALA A 116 -9.42 6.39 14.26
#